data_fe1b3b77653c28967d304b5e18c55d3c
#
_entry.id   fe1b3b77653c28967d304b5e18c55d3c
#
_cell.length_a   1.000
_cell.length_b   1.000
_cell.length_c   1.000
_cell.angle_alpha   90.00
_cell.angle_beta   90.00
_cell.angle_gamma   90.00
#
_symmetry.space_group_name_H-M   'P 1'
#
loop_
_entity.id
_entity.type
_entity.pdbx_description
1 polymer ?
#
loop_
_entity_poly.entity_id
_entity_poly.type
_entity_poly.pdbx_seq_one_letter_code
_entity_poly.pdbx_strand_id
1 'polypeptide(L)'
;MSYITVPYQKIQIPPRGDSLAKTIHVPILKTSLFHKNKERLFYFDSVVDSGADFCVFPANTGKAIGLDVQEGKNISTFGVGGKETLFFHKVMVEVIINDQSWKFECWAGFSTRLNTKGIGFLGRDGFFDLFQEVSFNQKVKMFRLKEF
;
A
#
# COMPACT_ATOMS: atom_id res chain seq x y z
N MET A 1 0.41 6.43 -26.24
CA MET A 1 0.44 6.57 -24.79
C MET A 1 -0.32 5.45 -24.16
N SER A 2 0.34 4.75 -23.28
CA SER A 2 -0.21 3.56 -22.65
C SER A 2 -0.84 3.89 -21.31
N TYR A 3 -2.09 3.47 -21.17
CA TYR A 3 -2.78 3.51 -19.89
C TYR A 3 -3.10 2.09 -19.44
N ILE A 4 -2.88 1.83 -18.17
CA ILE A 4 -3.32 0.60 -17.51
C ILE A 4 -4.55 0.97 -16.68
N THR A 5 -5.67 0.32 -16.94
CA THR A 5 -6.91 0.57 -16.22
C THR A 5 -7.17 -0.55 -15.24
N VAL A 6 -7.39 -0.21 -13.98
CA VAL A 6 -7.53 -1.18 -12.88
C VAL A 6 -8.84 -0.94 -12.16
N PRO A 7 -9.71 -1.95 -12.02
CA PRO A 7 -10.94 -1.78 -11.26
C PRO A 7 -10.66 -1.69 -9.77
N TYR A 8 -11.48 -0.91 -9.06
CA TYR A 8 -11.47 -0.92 -7.59
C TYR A 8 -11.97 -2.27 -7.08
N GLN A 9 -11.53 -2.63 -5.89
CA GLN A 9 -12.04 -3.82 -5.19
C GLN A 9 -13.19 -3.44 -4.27
N LYS A 10 -14.14 -4.36 -4.14
CA LYS A 10 -15.26 -4.20 -3.20
C LYS A 10 -14.81 -4.59 -1.80
N ILE A 11 -15.13 -3.74 -0.83
CA ILE A 11 -14.89 -4.00 0.58
C ILE A 11 -16.19 -3.82 1.34
N GLN A 12 -16.48 -4.76 2.24
CA GLN A 12 -17.60 -4.67 3.16
C GLN A 12 -17.19 -3.89 4.39
N ILE A 13 -17.93 -2.83 4.69
CA ILE A 13 -17.80 -2.12 5.97
C ILE A 13 -18.89 -2.64 6.90
N PRO A 14 -18.52 -3.18 8.09
CA PRO A 14 -19.52 -3.65 9.04
C PRO A 14 -20.41 -2.51 9.55
N PRO A 15 -21.61 -2.81 10.06
CA PRO A 15 -22.49 -1.79 10.65
C PRO A 15 -21.78 -1.05 11.79
N ARG A 16 -22.01 0.26 11.87
CA ARG A 16 -21.46 1.13 12.91
C ARG A 16 -22.59 1.94 13.53
N GLY A 17 -22.93 1.62 14.78
CA GLY A 17 -24.07 2.26 15.45
C GLY A 17 -25.36 2.03 14.66
N ASP A 18 -26.04 3.11 14.27
CA ASP A 18 -27.29 3.05 13.51
C ASP A 18 -27.08 2.85 12.01
N SER A 19 -25.82 2.84 11.53
CA SER A 19 -25.54 2.65 10.11
C SER A 19 -25.59 1.18 9.72
N LEU A 20 -26.17 0.93 8.53
CA LEU A 20 -26.19 -0.42 7.95
C LEU A 20 -24.81 -0.82 7.42
N ALA A 21 -24.58 -2.11 7.29
CA ALA A 21 -23.42 -2.64 6.56
C ALA A 21 -23.40 -2.03 5.15
N LYS A 22 -22.22 -1.63 4.71
CA LYS A 22 -22.06 -0.91 3.45
C LYS A 22 -20.94 -1.54 2.64
N THR A 23 -21.17 -1.65 1.34
CA THR A 23 -20.11 -2.01 0.38
C THR A 23 -19.49 -0.74 -0.17
N ILE A 24 -18.18 -0.62 -0.09
CA ILE A 24 -17.43 0.45 -0.72
C ILE A 24 -16.47 -0.13 -1.76
N HIS A 25 -16.03 0.72 -2.66
CA HIS A 25 -15.03 0.36 -3.68
C HIS A 25 -13.76 1.14 -3.41
N VAL A 26 -12.62 0.46 -3.39
CA VAL A 26 -11.33 1.03 -3.00
C VAL A 26 -10.26 0.64 -4.01
N PRO A 27 -9.34 1.56 -4.38
CA PRO A 27 -8.22 1.24 -5.25
C PRO A 27 -7.17 0.41 -4.51
N ILE A 28 -7.24 -0.90 -4.66
CA ILE A 28 -6.38 -1.86 -3.96
C ILE A 28 -5.59 -2.68 -4.95
N LEU A 29 -4.32 -2.93 -4.62
CA LEU A 29 -3.44 -3.85 -5.33
C LEU A 29 -2.89 -4.90 -4.38
N LYS A 30 -2.78 -6.14 -4.85
CA LYS A 30 -2.06 -7.17 -4.11
C LYS A 30 -0.59 -6.84 -4.09
N THR A 31 0.01 -6.91 -2.90
CA THR A 31 1.36 -6.46 -2.62
C THR A 31 2.14 -7.55 -1.92
N SER A 32 3.43 -7.64 -2.23
CA SER A 32 4.37 -8.51 -1.55
C SER A 32 5.68 -7.77 -1.35
N LEU A 33 6.44 -8.13 -0.31
CA LEU A 33 7.70 -7.50 0.03
C LEU A 33 8.85 -8.49 -0.05
N PHE A 34 10.03 -7.98 -0.42
CA PHE A 34 11.27 -8.74 -0.46
C PHE A 34 12.38 -7.98 0.26
N HIS A 35 13.24 -8.73 0.94
CA HIS A 35 14.44 -8.20 1.56
C HIS A 35 15.55 -9.25 1.46
N LYS A 36 16.73 -8.86 0.95
CA LYS A 36 17.92 -9.71 0.87
C LYS A 36 17.67 -11.08 0.23
N ASN A 37 17.22 -11.11 -0.99
CA ASN A 37 17.05 -12.36 -1.77
C ASN A 37 16.14 -13.41 -1.12
N LYS A 38 15.36 -13.05 -0.12
CA LYS A 38 14.37 -13.96 0.44
C LYS A 38 13.19 -14.09 -0.49
N GLU A 39 12.67 -15.30 -0.60
CA GLU A 39 11.49 -15.55 -1.39
C GLU A 39 10.27 -14.84 -0.79
N ARG A 40 9.33 -14.51 -1.67
CA ARG A 40 8.04 -13.98 -1.30
C ARG A 40 7.32 -14.96 -0.38
N LEU A 41 6.84 -14.48 0.76
CA LEU A 41 6.16 -15.31 1.74
C LEU A 41 4.64 -15.28 1.57
N PHE A 42 4.07 -14.11 1.23
CA PHE A 42 2.63 -13.94 1.12
C PHE A 42 2.29 -12.63 0.43
N TYR A 43 1.04 -12.52 -0.01
CA TYR A 43 0.48 -11.28 -0.52
C TYR A 43 -0.47 -10.67 0.51
N PHE A 44 -0.53 -9.35 0.53
CA PHE A 44 -1.49 -8.58 1.31
C PHE A 44 -2.02 -7.44 0.47
N ASP A 45 -3.14 -6.85 0.89
CA ASP A 45 -3.76 -5.76 0.16
C ASP A 45 -3.13 -4.43 0.54
N SER A 46 -2.93 -3.56 -0.45
CA SER A 46 -2.47 -2.18 -0.22
C SER A 46 -3.34 -1.21 -1.01
N VAL A 47 -3.68 -0.10 -0.35
CA VAL A 47 -4.47 0.97 -0.96
C VAL A 47 -3.54 1.89 -1.76
N VAL A 48 -3.92 2.20 -2.99
CA VAL A 48 -3.25 3.23 -3.80
C VAL A 48 -3.71 4.58 -3.25
N ASP A 49 -2.83 5.27 -2.54
CA ASP A 49 -3.20 6.43 -1.71
C ASP A 49 -2.40 7.67 -2.09
N SER A 50 -3.05 8.60 -2.81
CA SER A 50 -2.44 9.87 -3.21
C SER A 50 -2.14 10.79 -2.03
N GLY A 51 -2.76 10.56 -0.88
CA GLY A 51 -2.50 11.32 0.34
C GLY A 51 -1.29 10.84 1.13
N ALA A 52 -0.74 9.67 0.80
CA ALA A 52 0.44 9.14 1.48
C ALA A 52 1.72 9.63 0.80
N ASP A 53 2.61 10.23 1.58
CA ASP A 53 3.90 10.68 1.07
C ASP A 53 4.80 9.51 0.71
N PHE A 54 4.72 8.43 1.46
CA PHE A 54 5.55 7.23 1.35
C PHE A 54 4.68 5.98 1.24
N CYS A 55 5.28 4.90 0.78
CA CYS A 55 4.67 3.58 0.98
C CYS A 55 4.80 3.22 2.47
N VAL A 56 3.71 2.74 3.05
CA VAL A 56 3.66 2.33 4.46
C VAL A 56 3.04 0.95 4.55
N PHE A 57 3.70 0.05 5.26
CA PHE A 57 3.28 -1.34 5.38
C PHE A 57 3.14 -1.75 6.84
N PRO A 58 2.33 -2.78 7.13
CA PRO A 58 2.26 -3.31 8.50
C PRO A 58 3.64 -3.77 8.97
N ALA A 59 4.01 -3.43 10.20
CA ALA A 59 5.30 -3.83 10.77
C ALA A 59 5.50 -5.35 10.73
N ASN A 60 4.43 -6.13 10.90
CA ASN A 60 4.48 -7.58 10.82
C ASN A 60 4.94 -8.10 9.46
N THR A 61 4.62 -7.39 8.36
CA THR A 61 5.09 -7.79 7.03
C THR A 61 6.60 -7.60 6.89
N GLY A 62 7.14 -6.51 7.46
CA GLY A 62 8.58 -6.28 7.48
C GLY A 62 9.30 -7.34 8.31
N LYS A 63 8.75 -7.67 9.46
CA LYS A 63 9.30 -8.71 10.34
C LYS A 63 9.31 -10.07 9.64
N ALA A 64 8.25 -10.39 8.92
CA ALA A 64 8.12 -11.66 8.21
C ALA A 64 9.19 -11.84 7.12
N ILE A 65 9.67 -10.78 6.51
CA ILE A 65 10.74 -10.84 5.51
C ILE A 65 12.15 -10.68 6.11
N GLY A 66 12.25 -10.70 7.43
CA GLY A 66 13.54 -10.70 8.12
C GLY A 66 14.09 -9.33 8.50
N LEU A 67 13.28 -8.27 8.42
CA LEU A 67 13.70 -6.96 8.90
C LEU A 67 13.65 -6.92 10.42
N ASP A 68 14.68 -6.29 11.01
CA ASP A 68 14.58 -5.78 12.37
C ASP A 68 13.93 -4.40 12.29
N VAL A 69 12.60 -4.38 12.33
CA VAL A 69 11.80 -3.20 12.00
C VAL A 69 12.22 -1.98 12.82
N GLN A 70 12.41 -2.16 14.14
CA GLN A 70 12.71 -1.05 15.05
C GLN A 70 14.10 -0.47 14.89
N GLU A 71 15.01 -1.19 14.23
CA GLU A 71 16.35 -0.68 13.91
C GLU A 71 16.36 0.26 12.72
N GLY A 72 15.27 0.39 12.00
CA GLY A 72 15.14 1.33 10.90
C GLY A 72 15.12 2.78 11.39
N LYS A 73 15.40 3.70 10.47
CA LYS A 73 15.30 5.13 10.76
C LYS A 73 13.85 5.47 11.13
N ASN A 74 13.65 6.01 12.34
CA ASN A 74 12.32 6.35 12.79
C ASN A 74 11.96 7.80 12.47
N ILE A 75 10.72 8.02 12.09
CA ILE A 75 10.15 9.34 11.82
C ILE A 75 8.76 9.36 12.45
N SER A 76 8.48 10.44 13.21
CA SER A 76 7.15 10.68 13.74
C SER A 76 6.30 11.39 12.69
N THR A 77 5.10 10.90 12.45
CA THR A 77 4.15 11.49 11.52
C THR A 77 2.81 11.74 12.20
N PHE A 78 2.02 12.62 11.59
CA PHE A 78 0.64 12.85 12.01
C PHE A 78 -0.31 12.34 10.92
N GLY A 79 -1.36 11.68 11.35
CA GLY A 79 -2.43 11.24 10.47
C GLY A 79 -3.76 11.37 11.18
N VAL A 80 -4.81 10.86 10.55
CA VAL A 80 -6.18 10.90 11.10
C VAL A 80 -6.25 10.24 12.48
N GLY A 81 -5.44 9.21 12.72
CA GLY A 81 -5.36 8.50 14.00
C GLY A 81 -4.46 9.16 15.04
N GLY A 82 -3.88 10.32 14.75
CA GLY A 82 -2.97 11.03 15.65
C GLY A 82 -1.50 10.81 15.29
N LYS A 83 -0.62 10.97 16.28
CA LYS A 83 0.82 10.83 16.11
C LYS A 83 1.22 9.36 16.04
N GLU A 84 2.12 9.05 15.12
CA GLU A 84 2.63 7.70 14.92
C GLU A 84 4.12 7.73 14.60
N THR A 85 4.85 6.71 15.05
CA THR A 85 6.24 6.51 14.67
C THR A 85 6.30 5.44 13.58
N LEU A 86 6.92 5.80 12.45
CA LEU A 86 7.21 4.88 11.36
C LEU A 86 8.69 4.54 11.36
N PHE A 87 9.01 3.29 11.06
CA PHE A 87 10.38 2.81 10.92
C PHE A 87 10.66 2.54 9.45
N PHE A 88 11.65 3.22 8.88
CA PHE A 88 11.94 3.18 7.46
C PHE A 88 13.03 2.18 7.12
N HIS A 89 12.75 1.37 6.12
CA HIS A 89 13.69 0.40 5.56
C HIS A 89 13.59 0.40 4.05
N LYS A 90 14.73 0.16 3.41
CA LYS A 90 14.76 -0.04 1.96
C LYS A 90 14.34 -1.45 1.64
N VAL A 91 13.29 -1.59 0.85
CA VAL A 91 12.73 -2.90 0.49
C VAL A 91 12.37 -2.94 -0.99
N MET A 92 12.33 -4.15 -1.52
CA MET A 92 11.76 -4.41 -2.84
C MET A 92 10.27 -4.70 -2.66
N VAL A 93 9.44 -4.01 -3.42
CA VAL A 93 8.00 -4.16 -3.40
C VAL A 93 7.54 -4.78 -4.71
N GLU A 94 6.67 -5.76 -4.63
CA GLU A 94 5.96 -6.29 -5.80
C GLU A 94 4.50 -5.95 -5.68
N VAL A 95 3.91 -5.43 -6.75
CA VAL A 95 2.46 -5.23 -6.86
C VAL A 95 1.96 -5.99 -8.07
N ILE A 96 0.75 -6.52 -7.97
CA ILE A 96 0.10 -7.22 -9.08
C ILE A 96 -0.92 -6.28 -9.70
N ILE A 97 -0.70 -5.92 -10.96
CA ILE A 97 -1.56 -5.02 -11.73
C ILE A 97 -2.08 -5.79 -12.94
N ASN A 98 -3.40 -6.08 -12.95
CA ASN A 98 -4.02 -6.86 -14.02
C ASN A 98 -3.25 -8.16 -14.31
N ASP A 99 -2.97 -8.93 -13.25
CA ASP A 99 -2.27 -10.21 -13.29
C ASP A 99 -0.80 -10.14 -13.72
N GLN A 100 -0.23 -8.92 -13.80
CA GLN A 100 1.19 -8.74 -14.09
C GLN A 100 1.93 -8.22 -12.88
N SER A 101 3.15 -8.74 -12.70
CA SER A 101 4.03 -8.36 -11.60
C SER A 101 4.81 -7.09 -11.94
N TRP A 102 4.74 -6.10 -11.07
CA TRP A 102 5.54 -4.88 -11.14
C TRP A 102 6.38 -4.80 -9.88
N LYS A 103 7.70 -4.65 -10.04
CA LYS A 103 8.62 -4.60 -8.90
C LYS A 103 9.32 -3.25 -8.86
N PHE A 104 9.46 -2.72 -7.65
CA PHE A 104 10.21 -1.48 -7.43
C PHE A 104 10.84 -1.49 -6.05
N GLU A 105 11.93 -0.74 -5.92
CA GLU A 105 12.62 -0.57 -4.66
C GLU A 105 12.29 0.79 -4.08
N CYS A 106 12.01 0.87 -2.79
CA CYS A 106 11.76 2.14 -2.13
C CYS A 106 12.09 2.09 -0.65
N TRP A 107 12.24 3.26 -0.06
CA TRP A 107 12.23 3.43 1.38
C TRP A 107 10.79 3.43 1.85
N ALA A 108 10.40 2.38 2.54
CA ALA A 108 9.04 2.22 3.05
C ALA A 108 9.00 2.38 4.56
N GLY A 109 7.95 3.01 5.05
CA GLY A 109 7.68 3.10 6.48
C GLY A 109 6.95 1.86 6.96
N PHE A 110 7.29 1.39 8.15
CA PHE A 110 6.63 0.25 8.77
C PHE A 110 5.89 0.71 10.02
N SER A 111 4.61 0.33 10.11
CA SER A 111 3.68 0.80 11.12
C SER A 111 3.14 -0.35 11.94
N THR A 112 3.28 -0.27 13.27
CA THR A 112 2.66 -1.24 14.17
C THR A 112 1.14 -1.10 14.22
N ARG A 113 0.61 0.10 13.96
CA ARG A 113 -0.84 0.32 13.91
C ARG A 113 -1.53 -0.46 12.79
N LEU A 114 -0.83 -0.72 11.69
CA LEU A 114 -1.39 -1.44 10.56
C LEU A 114 -1.42 -2.96 10.77
N ASN A 115 -0.76 -3.47 11.82
CA ASN A 115 -0.71 -4.91 12.07
C ASN A 115 -2.10 -5.54 12.24
N THR A 116 -3.02 -4.84 12.88
CA THR A 116 -4.38 -5.34 13.11
C THR A 116 -5.18 -5.44 11.83
N LYS A 117 -5.05 -4.47 10.94
CA LYS A 117 -5.79 -4.44 9.67
C LYS A 117 -5.13 -5.26 8.57
N GLY A 118 -3.80 -5.40 8.62
CA GLY A 118 -3.05 -6.12 7.60
C GLY A 118 -3.06 -5.47 6.22
N ILE A 119 -3.28 -4.14 6.16
CA ILE A 119 -3.37 -3.38 4.91
C ILE A 119 -2.20 -2.41 4.85
N GLY A 120 -1.57 -2.35 3.65
CA GLY A 120 -0.54 -1.36 3.37
C GLY A 120 -1.08 -0.17 2.58
N PHE A 121 -0.22 0.83 2.40
CA PHE A 121 -0.51 2.01 1.59
C PHE A 121 0.61 2.23 0.58
N LEU A 122 0.23 2.38 -0.68
CA LEU A 122 1.16 2.67 -1.77
C LEU A 122 1.14 4.18 -2.00
N GLY A 123 2.21 4.83 -1.58
CA GLY A 123 2.31 6.28 -1.57
C GLY A 123 3.02 6.87 -2.77
N ARG A 124 3.17 8.19 -2.76
CA ARG A 124 3.74 8.94 -3.88
C ARG A 124 5.21 8.64 -4.09
N ASP A 125 6.02 8.71 -3.03
CA ASP A 125 7.42 8.29 -3.09
C ASP A 125 7.48 6.77 -3.11
N GLY A 126 7.85 6.24 -4.23
CA GLY A 126 7.91 4.80 -4.50
C GLY A 126 6.91 4.39 -5.57
N PHE A 127 5.63 4.23 -5.23
CA PHE A 127 4.67 3.68 -6.18
C PHE A 127 4.28 4.68 -7.28
N PHE A 128 3.85 5.88 -6.90
CA PHE A 128 3.39 6.86 -7.90
C PHE A 128 4.51 7.30 -8.83
N ASP A 129 5.74 7.29 -8.34
CA ASP A 129 6.92 7.65 -9.14
C ASP A 129 7.19 6.69 -10.31
N LEU A 130 6.58 5.52 -10.32
CA LEU A 130 6.70 4.57 -11.43
C LEU A 130 5.92 5.01 -12.66
N PHE A 131 4.99 5.94 -12.50
CA PHE A 131 4.06 6.32 -13.55
C PHE A 131 4.11 7.82 -13.80
N GLN A 132 3.79 8.19 -15.02
CA GLN A 132 3.66 9.60 -15.39
C GLN A 132 2.44 10.23 -14.72
N GLU A 133 1.37 9.44 -14.57
CA GLU A 133 0.12 9.91 -13.99
C GLU A 133 -0.63 8.75 -13.34
N VAL A 134 -1.23 9.01 -12.20
CA VAL A 134 -2.19 8.10 -11.56
C VAL A 134 -3.49 8.87 -11.41
N SER A 135 -4.56 8.38 -12.02
CA SER A 135 -5.85 9.04 -11.99
C SER A 135 -6.95 8.11 -11.48
N PHE A 136 -7.90 8.69 -10.74
CA PHE A 136 -8.98 7.95 -10.09
C PHE A 136 -10.31 8.39 -10.69
N ASN A 137 -11.13 7.43 -11.14
CA ASN A 137 -12.46 7.69 -11.62
C ASN A 137 -13.49 7.08 -10.68
N GLN A 138 -14.01 7.91 -9.79
CA GLN A 138 -14.94 7.47 -8.76
C GLN A 138 -16.27 6.99 -9.34
N LYS A 139 -16.69 7.55 -10.45
CA LYS A 139 -17.98 7.19 -11.08
C LYS A 139 -17.98 5.76 -11.60
N VAL A 140 -16.92 5.37 -12.30
CA VAL A 140 -16.81 4.03 -12.88
C VAL A 140 -16.04 3.07 -12.00
N LYS A 141 -15.54 3.52 -10.84
CA LYS A 141 -14.82 2.70 -9.86
C LYS A 141 -13.57 2.04 -10.44
N MET A 142 -12.76 2.86 -11.10
CA MET A 142 -11.50 2.42 -11.71
C MET A 142 -10.42 3.46 -11.49
N PHE A 143 -9.18 3.03 -11.45
CA PHE A 143 -8.04 3.94 -11.53
C PHE A 143 -7.18 3.61 -12.73
N ARG A 144 -6.45 4.59 -13.21
CA ARG A 144 -5.57 4.43 -14.37
C ARG A 144 -4.17 4.86 -14.05
N LEU A 145 -3.23 4.12 -14.61
CA LEU A 145 -1.80 4.33 -14.48
C LEU A 145 -1.28 4.66 -15.89
N LYS A 146 -0.70 5.83 -16.04
CA LYS A 146 -0.10 6.23 -17.33
C LYS A 146 1.38 5.93 -17.28
N GLU A 147 1.85 5.10 -18.19
CA GLU A 147 3.26 4.77 -18.31
C GLU A 147 4.05 5.93 -18.94
N PHE A 148 5.34 5.96 -18.64
CA PHE A 148 6.27 6.88 -19.29
C PHE A 148 6.45 6.56 -20.75
#